data_32fe19b9a33f4f9f714619c2c95b826d
#
_entry.id   32fe19b9a33f4f9f714619c2c95b826d
#
_cell.length_a   1.000
_cell.length_b   1.000
_cell.length_c   1.000
_cell.angle_alpha   90.00
_cell.angle_beta   90.00
_cell.angle_gamma   90.00
#
_symmetry.space_group_name_H-M   'P 1'
#
loop_
_entity.id
_entity.type
_entity.pdbx_description
1 polymer ?
#
loop_
_entity_poly.entity_id
_entity_poly.type
_entity_poly.pdbx_seq_one_letter_code
_entity_poly.pdbx_strand_id
1 'polypeptide(L)'
;IPALDLLAHAYGALDNWEKTGFYGHQALVLKDKAIPDLEHEIIPTPAPKNGKRIISFSLFGNNSKYIEPAVLNTQLAPVLFPGWICRFYVDDSVSAEAIQRFRNNGAEVIKIGAPLDNWPGTMWRFLAINDPEVEYVIFRDADSIICYRDAAAVSEWIKSGTLFHTIRDSGSHTALILAGMWGAKTGAVPDMQERIQNFVDEGYPSRHFADQDFLEKELWAYIRQNLFAHDRLFDFCNAHEIPGEFYSNYQIAFSRC
;
A
#
# COMPACT_ATOMS: atom_id res chain seq x y z
N ILE A 1 15.15 13.44 -12.23
CA ILE A 1 14.41 12.73 -11.17
C ILE A 1 15.29 11.64 -10.52
N PRO A 2 15.87 10.65 -11.25
CA PRO A 2 16.63 9.57 -10.61
C PRO A 2 17.80 10.05 -9.72
N ALA A 3 18.49 11.11 -10.08
CA ALA A 3 19.58 11.65 -9.26
C ALA A 3 19.08 12.22 -7.91
N LEU A 4 17.90 12.82 -7.88
CA LEU A 4 17.28 13.34 -6.65
C LEU A 4 16.84 12.20 -5.74
N ASP A 5 16.25 11.15 -6.29
CA ASP A 5 15.91 9.92 -5.55
C ASP A 5 17.17 9.33 -4.89
N LEU A 6 18.24 9.17 -5.69
CA LEU A 6 19.50 8.61 -5.18
C LEU A 6 20.09 9.47 -4.05
N LEU A 7 20.04 10.81 -4.19
CA LEU A 7 20.51 11.72 -3.14
C LEU A 7 19.66 11.61 -1.87
N ALA A 8 18.33 11.56 -1.99
CA ALA A 8 17.45 11.37 -0.83
C ALA A 8 17.77 10.05 -0.11
N HIS A 9 17.92 8.95 -0.84
CA HIS A 9 18.28 7.65 -0.28
C HIS A 9 19.66 7.68 0.39
N ALA A 10 20.67 8.24 -0.27
CA ALA A 10 22.03 8.30 0.25
C ALA A 10 22.13 9.14 1.53
N TYR A 11 21.47 10.30 1.55
CA TYR A 11 21.45 11.14 2.75
C TYR A 11 20.60 10.51 3.87
N GLY A 12 19.52 9.80 3.55
CA GLY A 12 18.77 9.02 4.52
C GLY A 12 19.59 7.90 5.17
N ALA A 13 20.44 7.23 4.38
CA ALA A 13 21.36 6.22 4.90
C ALA A 13 22.49 6.80 5.79
N LEU A 14 22.73 8.11 5.69
CA LEU A 14 23.68 8.86 6.51
C LEU A 14 23.02 9.64 7.67
N ASP A 15 21.75 9.40 7.93
CA ASP A 15 20.94 10.10 8.94
C ASP A 15 20.88 11.64 8.74
N ASN A 16 21.14 12.12 7.52
CA ASN A 16 21.02 13.54 7.19
C ASN A 16 19.59 13.87 6.71
N TRP A 17 18.68 14.00 7.68
CA TRP A 17 17.24 14.13 7.41
C TRP A 17 16.87 15.42 6.69
N GLU A 18 17.59 16.52 6.92
CA GLU A 18 17.38 17.79 6.24
C GLU A 18 17.60 17.64 4.72
N LYS A 19 18.74 17.08 4.30
CA LYS A 19 19.03 16.84 2.90
C LYS A 19 18.16 15.76 2.29
N THR A 20 17.84 14.72 3.06
CA THR A 20 16.86 13.68 2.66
C THR A 20 15.53 14.31 2.30
N GLY A 21 14.99 15.14 3.18
CA GLY A 21 13.74 15.87 2.97
C GLY A 21 13.82 16.79 1.74
N PHE A 22 14.87 17.58 1.62
CA PHE A 22 15.06 18.52 0.51
C PHE A 22 15.09 17.83 -0.85
N TYR A 23 15.92 16.80 -1.02
CA TYR A 23 16.02 16.10 -2.30
C TYR A 23 14.80 15.21 -2.60
N GLY A 24 14.25 14.56 -1.60
CA GLY A 24 13.05 13.74 -1.77
C GLY A 24 11.82 14.57 -2.12
N HIS A 25 11.62 15.73 -1.49
CA HIS A 25 10.57 16.67 -1.87
C HIS A 25 10.67 17.07 -3.33
N GLN A 26 11.87 17.49 -3.79
CA GLN A 26 12.06 17.87 -5.18
C GLN A 26 11.78 16.70 -6.15
N ALA A 27 12.20 15.48 -5.80
CA ALA A 27 11.93 14.29 -6.60
C ALA A 27 10.43 14.06 -6.75
N LEU A 28 9.68 14.12 -5.64
CA LEU A 28 8.23 13.92 -5.62
C LEU A 28 7.49 15.01 -6.42
N VAL A 29 7.86 16.28 -6.25
CA VAL A 29 7.27 17.39 -7.02
C VAL A 29 7.50 17.22 -8.53
N LEU A 30 8.69 16.78 -8.94
CA LEU A 30 8.97 16.57 -10.37
C LEU A 30 8.24 15.35 -10.93
N LYS A 31 8.11 14.28 -10.15
CA LYS A 31 7.31 13.11 -10.52
C LYS A 31 5.83 13.48 -10.68
N ASP A 32 5.28 14.19 -9.71
CA ASP A 32 3.88 14.64 -9.75
C ASP A 32 3.57 15.51 -10.97
N LYS A 33 4.46 16.47 -11.28
CA LYS A 33 4.33 17.31 -12.48
C LYS A 33 4.45 16.55 -13.79
N ALA A 34 5.10 15.40 -13.80
CA ALA A 34 5.25 14.57 -14.99
C ALA A 34 3.98 13.73 -15.28
N ILE A 35 3.11 13.56 -14.29
CA ILE A 35 1.85 12.83 -14.48
C ILE A 35 0.78 13.81 -14.99
N PRO A 36 0.23 13.59 -16.18
CA PRO A 36 -0.83 14.44 -16.73
C PRO A 36 -2.08 14.39 -15.85
N ASP A 37 -2.93 15.40 -16.00
CA ASP A 37 -4.25 15.35 -15.40
C ASP A 37 -5.12 14.29 -16.09
N LEU A 38 -6.16 13.86 -15.40
CA LEU A 38 -7.08 12.87 -15.95
C LEU A 38 -7.79 13.41 -17.20
N GLU A 39 -7.82 12.60 -18.24
CA GLU A 39 -8.61 12.89 -19.44
C GLU A 39 -10.11 12.72 -19.17
N HIS A 40 -10.48 11.82 -18.26
CA HIS A 40 -11.86 11.51 -17.90
C HIS A 40 -12.02 11.42 -16.38
N GLU A 41 -13.14 11.93 -15.88
CA GLU A 41 -13.48 11.85 -14.47
C GLU A 41 -13.71 10.38 -14.05
N ILE A 42 -13.10 9.97 -12.94
CA ILE A 42 -13.41 8.70 -12.29
C ILE A 42 -14.50 8.95 -11.25
N ILE A 43 -15.67 8.36 -11.48
CA ILE A 43 -16.83 8.52 -10.58
C ILE A 43 -16.81 7.38 -9.56
N PRO A 44 -16.57 7.67 -8.27
CA PRO A 44 -16.57 6.64 -7.25
C PRO A 44 -17.96 6.04 -7.04
N THR A 45 -18.01 4.76 -6.74
CA THR A 45 -19.23 4.10 -6.29
C THR A 45 -19.33 4.16 -4.76
N PRO A 46 -20.55 4.18 -4.19
CA PRO A 46 -20.71 4.21 -2.74
C PRO A 46 -20.14 2.96 -2.06
N ALA A 47 -19.30 3.16 -1.04
CA ALA A 47 -18.88 2.05 -0.18
C ALA A 47 -20.06 1.56 0.69
N PRO A 48 -20.10 0.27 1.06
CA PRO A 48 -21.08 -0.24 2.01
C PRO A 48 -20.89 0.44 3.37
N LYS A 49 -21.98 0.86 3.99
CA LYS A 49 -21.94 1.38 5.35
C LYS A 49 -21.76 0.22 6.35
N ASN A 50 -20.83 0.38 7.28
CA ASN A 50 -20.47 -0.67 8.26
C ASN A 50 -19.96 -1.97 7.59
N GLY A 51 -19.34 -1.86 6.44
CA GLY A 51 -18.66 -2.96 5.78
C GLY A 51 -17.41 -3.42 6.53
N LYS A 52 -16.82 -4.50 6.06
CA LYS A 52 -15.54 -5.00 6.57
C LYS A 52 -14.44 -3.96 6.38
N ARG A 53 -13.43 -4.01 7.25
CA ARG A 53 -12.18 -3.28 7.10
C ARG A 53 -11.06 -4.27 6.88
N ILE A 54 -10.34 -4.15 5.78
CA ILE A 54 -9.40 -5.16 5.31
C ILE A 54 -7.98 -4.62 5.28
N ILE A 55 -7.06 -5.37 5.88
CA ILE A 55 -5.62 -5.25 5.62
C ILE A 55 -5.28 -6.26 4.54
N SER A 56 -5.03 -5.80 3.33
CA SER A 56 -4.92 -6.63 2.15
C SER A 56 -3.46 -6.90 1.79
N PHE A 57 -3.14 -8.18 1.60
CA PHE A 57 -1.82 -8.68 1.27
C PHE A 57 -1.85 -9.56 0.02
N SER A 58 -0.81 -9.47 -0.80
CA SER A 58 -0.48 -10.52 -1.77
C SER A 58 0.59 -11.44 -1.18
N LEU A 59 0.45 -12.74 -1.36
CA LEU A 59 1.44 -13.69 -0.92
C LEU A 59 1.58 -14.85 -1.92
N PHE A 60 2.79 -15.08 -2.36
CA PHE A 60 3.17 -16.17 -3.27
C PHE A 60 4.53 -16.72 -2.92
N GLY A 61 4.77 -17.98 -3.31
CA GLY A 61 5.94 -18.73 -2.86
C GLY A 61 5.81 -19.20 -1.41
N ASN A 62 6.82 -19.97 -0.95
CA ASN A 62 6.84 -20.57 0.38
C ASN A 62 8.08 -20.17 1.19
N ASN A 63 8.57 -18.94 0.98
CA ASN A 63 9.72 -18.42 1.71
C ASN A 63 9.30 -17.90 3.08
N SER A 64 9.96 -18.38 4.14
CA SER A 64 9.70 -17.98 5.53
C SER A 64 9.83 -16.47 5.77
N LYS A 65 10.66 -15.77 4.99
CA LYS A 65 10.79 -14.31 5.03
C LYS A 65 9.45 -13.58 4.85
N TYR A 66 8.53 -14.15 4.06
CA TYR A 66 7.20 -13.59 3.80
C TYR A 66 6.11 -14.27 4.64
N ILE A 67 6.23 -15.59 4.87
CA ILE A 67 5.24 -16.36 5.61
C ILE A 67 5.19 -15.95 7.09
N GLU A 68 6.34 -15.85 7.75
CA GLU A 68 6.38 -15.60 9.20
C GLU A 68 5.87 -14.19 9.56
N PRO A 69 6.30 -13.10 8.88
CA PRO A 69 5.67 -11.79 9.10
C PRO A 69 4.17 -11.76 8.79
N ALA A 70 3.74 -12.46 7.74
CA ALA A 70 2.32 -12.56 7.41
C ALA A 70 1.51 -13.24 8.53
N VAL A 71 2.01 -14.34 9.12
CA VAL A 71 1.40 -14.98 10.30
C VAL A 71 1.37 -14.02 11.49
N LEU A 72 2.49 -13.33 11.77
CA LEU A 72 2.56 -12.36 12.86
C LEU A 72 1.54 -11.23 12.67
N ASN A 73 1.35 -10.74 11.46
CA ASN A 73 0.34 -9.73 11.15
C ASN A 73 -1.08 -10.19 11.51
N THR A 74 -1.42 -11.46 11.27
CA THR A 74 -2.73 -12.00 11.68
C THR A 74 -2.93 -12.04 13.19
N GLN A 75 -1.86 -12.20 13.96
CA GLN A 75 -1.90 -12.20 15.43
C GLN A 75 -1.95 -10.78 16.00
N LEU A 76 -1.28 -9.83 15.35
CA LEU A 76 -1.21 -8.43 15.79
C LEU A 76 -2.46 -7.62 15.41
N ALA A 77 -3.09 -7.94 14.27
CA ALA A 77 -4.21 -7.16 13.75
C ALA A 77 -5.38 -6.99 14.75
N PRO A 78 -5.82 -8.00 15.51
CA PRO A 78 -6.90 -7.81 16.48
C PRO A 78 -6.59 -6.79 17.57
N VAL A 79 -5.30 -6.60 17.91
CA VAL A 79 -4.83 -5.68 18.96
C VAL A 79 -4.55 -4.29 18.40
N LEU A 80 -3.83 -4.21 17.27
CA LEU A 80 -3.39 -2.93 16.68
C LEU A 80 -4.47 -2.26 15.83
N PHE A 81 -5.27 -3.07 15.14
CA PHE A 81 -6.34 -2.64 14.24
C PHE A 81 -7.68 -3.29 14.62
N PRO A 82 -8.27 -2.93 15.79
CA PRO A 82 -9.53 -3.53 16.23
C PRO A 82 -10.62 -3.40 15.15
N GLY A 83 -11.25 -4.53 14.80
CA GLY A 83 -12.29 -4.60 13.77
C GLY A 83 -11.79 -4.67 12.33
N TRP A 84 -10.47 -4.78 12.12
CA TRP A 84 -9.89 -5.07 10.82
C TRP A 84 -9.54 -6.54 10.67
N ILE A 85 -9.59 -7.05 9.44
CA ILE A 85 -9.31 -8.44 9.10
C ILE A 85 -8.14 -8.47 8.10
N CYS A 86 -7.12 -9.28 8.39
CA CYS A 86 -6.09 -9.59 7.40
C CYS A 86 -6.68 -10.43 6.29
N ARG A 87 -6.47 -10.05 5.03
CA ARG A 87 -6.88 -10.81 3.86
C ARG A 87 -5.69 -11.08 2.96
N PHE A 88 -5.45 -12.34 2.67
CA PHE A 88 -4.34 -12.78 1.81
C PHE A 88 -4.86 -13.29 0.49
N TYR A 89 -4.36 -12.71 -0.61
CA TYR A 89 -4.53 -13.22 -1.96
C TYR A 89 -3.33 -14.11 -2.28
N VAL A 90 -3.58 -15.40 -2.52
CA VAL A 90 -2.53 -16.43 -2.62
C VAL A 90 -2.72 -17.29 -3.87
N ASP A 91 -1.61 -17.76 -4.44
CA ASP A 91 -1.60 -18.82 -5.47
C ASP A 91 -1.32 -20.19 -4.87
N ASP A 92 -1.15 -21.21 -5.73
CA ASP A 92 -0.90 -22.58 -5.32
C ASP A 92 0.54 -22.83 -4.81
N SER A 93 1.44 -21.85 -4.91
CA SER A 93 2.80 -21.93 -4.37
C SER A 93 2.88 -21.74 -2.85
N VAL A 94 1.82 -21.19 -2.22
CA VAL A 94 1.73 -21.06 -0.76
C VAL A 94 1.28 -22.36 -0.13
N SER A 95 2.02 -22.86 0.86
CA SER A 95 1.72 -24.15 1.49
C SER A 95 0.38 -24.18 2.22
N ALA A 96 -0.27 -25.34 2.21
CA ALA A 96 -1.52 -25.54 2.94
C ALA A 96 -1.36 -25.29 4.46
N GLU A 97 -0.18 -25.56 5.01
CA GLU A 97 0.14 -25.28 6.41
C GLU A 97 0.13 -23.77 6.70
N ALA A 98 0.76 -22.96 5.86
CA ALA A 98 0.75 -21.50 6.01
C ALA A 98 -0.67 -20.95 5.91
N ILE A 99 -1.45 -21.39 4.93
CA ILE A 99 -2.87 -21.01 4.76
C ILE A 99 -3.68 -21.38 6.02
N GLN A 100 -3.45 -22.57 6.59
CA GLN A 100 -4.16 -22.98 7.80
C GLN A 100 -3.78 -22.10 9.00
N ARG A 101 -2.52 -21.69 9.14
CA ARG A 101 -2.07 -20.77 10.19
C ARG A 101 -2.76 -19.40 10.07
N PHE A 102 -2.90 -18.85 8.85
CA PHE A 102 -3.64 -17.61 8.63
C PHE A 102 -5.11 -17.74 9.07
N ARG A 103 -5.79 -18.80 8.63
CA ARG A 103 -7.20 -19.04 8.96
C ARG A 103 -7.43 -19.27 10.46
N ASN A 104 -6.52 -19.97 11.13
CA ASN A 104 -6.62 -20.20 12.58
C ASN A 104 -6.55 -18.90 13.40
N ASN A 105 -5.92 -17.86 12.83
CA ASN A 105 -5.84 -16.51 13.41
C ASN A 105 -6.95 -15.57 12.91
N GLY A 106 -7.96 -16.09 12.22
CA GLY A 106 -9.11 -15.30 11.74
C GLY A 106 -8.90 -14.54 10.45
N ALA A 107 -7.82 -14.78 9.70
CA ALA A 107 -7.60 -14.15 8.41
C ALA A 107 -8.44 -14.78 7.30
N GLU A 108 -8.84 -13.96 6.33
CA GLU A 108 -9.43 -14.41 5.08
C GLU A 108 -8.33 -14.81 4.09
N VAL A 109 -8.53 -15.90 3.36
CA VAL A 109 -7.58 -16.35 2.33
C VAL A 109 -8.33 -16.60 1.03
N ILE A 110 -7.98 -15.82 0.02
CA ILE A 110 -8.56 -15.88 -1.33
C ILE A 110 -7.54 -16.53 -2.26
N LYS A 111 -7.90 -17.65 -2.85
CA LYS A 111 -7.07 -18.29 -3.86
C LYS A 111 -7.22 -17.60 -5.19
N ILE A 112 -6.09 -17.28 -5.81
CA ILE A 112 -6.00 -16.73 -7.15
C ILE A 112 -5.85 -17.91 -8.12
N GLY A 113 -6.63 -17.86 -9.19
CA GLY A 113 -6.59 -18.78 -10.31
C GLY A 113 -6.77 -18.05 -11.63
N ALA A 114 -6.82 -18.79 -12.72
CA ALA A 114 -6.96 -18.22 -14.06
C ALA A 114 -8.21 -17.32 -14.21
N PRO A 115 -8.10 -16.19 -14.91
CA PRO A 115 -6.91 -15.67 -15.62
C PRO A 115 -5.97 -14.82 -14.75
N LEU A 116 -6.32 -14.55 -13.49
CA LEU A 116 -5.63 -13.59 -12.62
C LEU A 116 -4.23 -14.08 -12.16
N ASP A 117 -3.95 -15.36 -12.26
CA ASP A 117 -2.64 -15.97 -11.98
C ASP A 117 -1.55 -15.52 -12.97
N ASN A 118 -1.93 -15.00 -14.13
CA ASN A 118 -1.01 -14.39 -15.09
C ASN A 118 -0.51 -13.00 -14.68
N TRP A 119 -1.21 -12.33 -13.75
CA TRP A 119 -0.82 -11.03 -13.28
C TRP A 119 0.47 -11.07 -12.44
N PRO A 120 1.18 -9.93 -12.29
CA PRO A 120 2.16 -9.80 -11.21
C PRO A 120 1.48 -10.04 -9.86
N GLY A 121 2.01 -11.00 -9.08
CA GLY A 121 1.38 -11.40 -7.82
C GLY A 121 1.19 -10.25 -6.83
N THR A 122 2.07 -9.24 -6.86
CA THR A 122 1.97 -8.05 -6.01
C THR A 122 0.68 -7.25 -6.21
N MET A 123 0.02 -7.38 -7.36
CA MET A 123 -1.20 -6.64 -7.71
C MET A 123 -2.50 -7.28 -7.19
N TRP A 124 -2.49 -8.57 -6.83
CA TRP A 124 -3.71 -9.26 -6.40
C TRP A 124 -4.37 -8.62 -5.18
N ARG A 125 -3.58 -8.05 -4.25
CA ARG A 125 -4.10 -7.35 -3.07
C ARG A 125 -5.05 -6.20 -3.41
N PHE A 126 -4.90 -5.58 -4.58
CA PHE A 126 -5.74 -4.46 -5.01
C PHE A 126 -7.19 -4.86 -5.33
N LEU A 127 -7.45 -6.15 -5.56
CA LEU A 127 -8.81 -6.66 -5.78
C LEU A 127 -9.77 -6.37 -4.62
N ALA A 128 -9.25 -6.20 -3.41
CA ALA A 128 -10.07 -5.90 -2.24
C ALA A 128 -10.82 -4.56 -2.34
N ILE A 129 -10.38 -3.62 -3.21
CA ILE A 129 -10.98 -2.28 -3.33
C ILE A 129 -12.39 -2.30 -3.96
N ASN A 130 -12.73 -3.35 -4.70
CA ASN A 130 -14.06 -3.49 -5.32
C ASN A 130 -14.91 -4.60 -4.67
N ASP A 131 -14.50 -5.12 -3.52
CA ASP A 131 -15.32 -6.09 -2.77
C ASP A 131 -16.53 -5.37 -2.16
N PRO A 132 -17.78 -5.77 -2.51
CA PRO A 132 -18.99 -5.11 -2.03
C PRO A 132 -19.25 -5.27 -0.53
N GLU A 133 -18.54 -6.15 0.17
CA GLU A 133 -18.63 -6.31 1.61
C GLU A 133 -17.63 -5.43 2.39
N VAL A 134 -16.68 -4.78 1.70
CA VAL A 134 -15.60 -4.01 2.29
C VAL A 134 -15.90 -2.51 2.27
N GLU A 135 -15.69 -1.83 3.39
CA GLU A 135 -15.84 -0.37 3.50
C GLU A 135 -14.50 0.36 3.33
N TYR A 136 -13.45 -0.15 3.97
CA TYR A 136 -12.10 0.40 3.90
C TYR A 136 -11.09 -0.72 3.67
N VAL A 137 -10.10 -0.44 2.84
CA VAL A 137 -8.97 -1.33 2.61
C VAL A 137 -7.65 -0.58 2.76
N ILE A 138 -6.69 -1.19 3.42
CA ILE A 138 -5.28 -0.78 3.38
C ILE A 138 -4.45 -1.89 2.77
N PHE A 139 -3.43 -1.50 2.00
CA PHE A 139 -2.57 -2.43 1.27
C PHE A 139 -1.19 -2.46 1.94
N ARG A 140 -0.70 -3.67 2.25
CA ARG A 140 0.58 -3.88 2.92
C ARG A 140 1.37 -4.99 2.24
N ASP A 141 2.69 -4.95 2.38
CA ASP A 141 3.57 -6.01 1.91
C ASP A 141 3.57 -7.16 2.93
N ALA A 142 3.65 -8.40 2.45
CA ALA A 142 3.56 -9.58 3.31
C ALA A 142 4.77 -9.72 4.26
N ASP A 143 5.92 -9.15 3.91
CA ASP A 143 7.12 -9.09 4.75
C ASP A 143 7.19 -7.87 5.67
N SER A 144 6.18 -7.00 5.61
CA SER A 144 6.06 -5.82 6.47
C SER A 144 5.19 -6.11 7.68
N ILE A 145 5.66 -5.76 8.87
CA ILE A 145 4.92 -5.96 10.12
C ILE A 145 4.12 -4.70 10.44
N ILE A 146 2.81 -4.85 10.60
CA ILE A 146 1.92 -3.77 11.04
C ILE A 146 2.29 -3.29 12.44
N CYS A 147 2.14 -2.00 12.71
CA CYS A 147 2.51 -1.43 14.00
C CYS A 147 1.50 -0.40 14.50
N TYR A 148 1.67 0.04 15.75
CA TYR A 148 0.78 1.04 16.37
C TYR A 148 0.74 2.36 15.59
N ARG A 149 1.87 2.83 15.07
CA ARG A 149 1.95 4.08 14.32
C ARG A 149 1.18 3.99 12.99
N ASP A 150 1.27 2.85 12.33
CA ASP A 150 0.46 2.55 11.13
C ASP A 150 -1.04 2.60 11.47
N ALA A 151 -1.47 1.94 12.53
CA ALA A 151 -2.85 1.95 12.97
C ALA A 151 -3.35 3.37 13.35
N ALA A 152 -2.52 4.17 13.99
CA ALA A 152 -2.85 5.55 14.33
C ALA A 152 -3.01 6.43 13.08
N ALA A 153 -2.08 6.33 12.12
CA ALA A 153 -2.17 7.05 10.84
C ALA A 153 -3.44 6.67 10.05
N VAL A 154 -3.76 5.38 9.98
CA VAL A 154 -5.00 4.90 9.34
C VAL A 154 -6.24 5.42 10.06
N SER A 155 -6.22 5.50 11.41
CA SER A 155 -7.34 6.05 12.18
C SER A 155 -7.56 7.54 11.88
N GLU A 156 -6.50 8.34 11.70
CA GLU A 156 -6.60 9.75 11.31
C GLU A 156 -7.16 9.91 9.91
N TRP A 157 -6.68 9.11 8.96
CA TRP A 157 -7.24 9.08 7.61
C TRP A 157 -8.74 8.79 7.60
N ILE A 158 -9.22 7.77 8.30
CA ILE A 158 -10.65 7.45 8.34
C ILE A 158 -11.46 8.62 8.90
N LYS A 159 -10.96 9.31 9.92
CA LYS A 159 -11.62 10.49 10.50
C LYS A 159 -11.64 11.68 9.55
N SER A 160 -10.66 11.82 8.65
CA SER A 160 -10.63 12.90 7.66
C SER A 160 -11.76 12.81 6.65
N GLY A 161 -12.27 11.60 6.39
CA GLY A 161 -13.31 11.34 5.40
C GLY A 161 -12.84 11.33 3.95
N THR A 162 -11.53 11.49 3.69
CA THR A 162 -10.95 11.43 2.34
C THR A 162 -11.02 10.00 1.77
N LEU A 163 -10.98 9.90 0.46
CA LEU A 163 -11.08 8.61 -0.23
C LEU A 163 -9.81 7.77 -0.15
N PHE A 164 -8.64 8.44 -0.13
CA PHE A 164 -7.35 7.78 -0.23
C PHE A 164 -6.41 8.15 0.92
N HIS A 165 -5.50 7.25 1.22
CA HIS A 165 -4.44 7.41 2.20
C HIS A 165 -3.10 6.93 1.65
N THR A 166 -2.01 7.62 2.01
CA THR A 166 -0.64 7.16 1.76
C THR A 166 0.27 7.50 2.92
N ILE A 167 1.31 6.69 3.13
CA ILE A 167 2.32 6.91 4.16
C ILE A 167 3.71 6.88 3.51
N ARG A 168 4.57 7.87 3.86
CA ARG A 168 5.98 7.94 3.49
C ARG A 168 6.80 8.26 4.74
N ASP A 169 7.54 7.32 5.26
CA ASP A 169 8.27 7.48 6.53
C ASP A 169 9.76 7.11 6.46
N SER A 170 10.29 6.94 5.27
CA SER A 170 11.70 6.59 5.03
C SER A 170 12.32 7.45 3.94
N GLY A 171 13.63 7.69 4.04
CA GLY A 171 14.41 8.35 3.00
C GLY A 171 14.37 7.65 1.64
N SER A 172 14.00 6.37 1.60
CA SER A 172 13.78 5.60 0.38
C SER A 172 12.35 5.69 -0.18
N HIS A 173 11.42 6.31 0.54
CA HIS A 173 10.01 6.40 0.17
C HIS A 173 9.69 7.59 -0.74
N THR A 174 10.50 7.77 -1.79
CA THR A 174 10.36 8.85 -2.77
C THR A 174 9.44 8.52 -3.96
N ALA A 175 8.57 7.52 -3.83
CA ALA A 175 7.49 7.25 -4.78
C ALA A 175 6.26 8.12 -4.49
N LEU A 176 5.51 8.50 -5.53
CA LEU A 176 4.28 9.29 -5.38
C LEU A 176 3.27 8.59 -4.48
N ILE A 177 3.15 7.27 -4.64
CA ILE A 177 2.36 6.38 -3.79
C ILE A 177 3.09 5.05 -3.66
N LEU A 178 3.22 4.53 -2.46
CA LEU A 178 3.88 3.26 -2.20
C LEU A 178 2.88 2.12 -2.23
N ALA A 179 3.13 1.11 -3.05
CA ALA A 179 2.20 0.00 -3.27
C ALA A 179 1.86 -0.81 -2.01
N GLY A 180 2.77 -0.85 -1.04
CA GLY A 180 2.59 -1.48 0.28
C GLY A 180 2.20 -0.52 1.41
N MET A 181 1.96 0.77 1.14
CA MET A 181 1.72 1.77 2.19
C MET A 181 0.62 2.77 1.81
N TRP A 182 -0.47 2.27 1.25
CA TRP A 182 -1.64 3.09 0.92
C TRP A 182 -2.94 2.44 1.35
N GLY A 183 -4.02 3.17 1.22
CA GLY A 183 -5.36 2.71 1.51
C GLY A 183 -6.41 3.46 0.72
N ALA A 184 -7.59 2.88 0.62
CA ALA A 184 -8.72 3.46 -0.06
C ALA A 184 -10.04 3.12 0.62
N LYS A 185 -11.00 4.01 0.49
CA LYS A 185 -12.40 3.68 0.71
C LYS A 185 -12.88 2.83 -0.46
N THR A 186 -13.57 1.74 -0.19
CA THR A 186 -14.04 0.82 -1.24
C THR A 186 -14.98 1.54 -2.21
N GLY A 187 -14.90 1.20 -3.48
CA GLY A 187 -15.62 1.88 -4.55
C GLY A 187 -14.98 3.22 -4.99
N ALA A 188 -13.92 3.70 -4.30
CA ALA A 188 -13.21 4.90 -4.73
C ALA A 188 -12.58 4.74 -6.12
N VAL A 189 -12.08 3.54 -6.44
CA VAL A 189 -11.61 3.19 -7.79
C VAL A 189 -12.51 2.09 -8.34
N PRO A 190 -13.51 2.42 -9.15
CA PRO A 190 -14.33 1.41 -9.81
C PRO A 190 -13.49 0.61 -10.80
N ASP A 191 -13.91 -0.63 -11.07
CA ASP A 191 -13.36 -1.50 -12.12
C ASP A 191 -11.84 -1.77 -12.00
N MET A 192 -11.34 -1.88 -10.76
CA MET A 192 -9.91 -2.12 -10.49
C MET A 192 -9.37 -3.35 -11.25
N GLN A 193 -10.16 -4.42 -11.33
CA GLN A 193 -9.75 -5.63 -12.04
C GLN A 193 -9.55 -5.36 -13.53
N GLU A 194 -10.44 -4.62 -14.17
CA GLU A 194 -10.35 -4.26 -15.59
C GLU A 194 -9.14 -3.33 -15.83
N ARG A 195 -8.93 -2.35 -14.94
CA ARG A 195 -7.77 -1.44 -15.02
C ARG A 195 -6.45 -2.19 -14.92
N ILE A 196 -6.35 -3.13 -13.99
CA ILE A 196 -5.14 -3.97 -13.87
C ILE A 196 -4.97 -4.83 -15.12
N GLN A 197 -6.05 -5.44 -15.64
CA GLN A 197 -5.97 -6.25 -16.86
C GLN A 197 -5.46 -5.43 -18.04
N ASN A 198 -6.01 -4.24 -18.27
CA ASN A 198 -5.58 -3.35 -19.34
C ASN A 198 -4.09 -2.98 -19.19
N PHE A 199 -3.65 -2.60 -17.99
CA PHE A 199 -2.24 -2.32 -17.72
C PHE A 199 -1.33 -3.53 -18.00
N VAL A 200 -1.77 -4.74 -17.65
CA VAL A 200 -1.01 -5.98 -17.91
C VAL A 200 -0.95 -6.28 -19.40
N ASP A 201 -2.04 -6.08 -20.13
CA ASP A 201 -2.13 -6.32 -21.58
C ASP A 201 -1.29 -5.31 -22.40
N GLU A 202 -1.20 -4.07 -21.94
CA GLU A 202 -0.33 -3.04 -22.53
C GLU A 202 1.17 -3.32 -22.30
N GLY A 203 1.49 -4.10 -21.27
CA GLY A 203 2.85 -4.45 -20.89
C GLY A 203 3.48 -3.46 -19.91
N TYR A 204 4.38 -3.97 -19.09
CA TYR A 204 5.06 -3.22 -18.02
C TYR A 204 6.55 -3.55 -17.96
N PRO A 205 7.41 -2.60 -17.51
CA PRO A 205 8.87 -2.78 -17.58
C PRO A 205 9.42 -3.87 -16.68
N SER A 206 8.80 -4.08 -15.51
CA SER A 206 9.29 -5.02 -14.49
C SER A 206 8.12 -5.68 -13.74
N ARG A 207 8.14 -7.01 -13.69
CA ARG A 207 7.15 -7.77 -12.89
C ARG A 207 7.27 -7.46 -11.39
N HIS A 208 8.44 -7.11 -10.92
CA HIS A 208 8.72 -6.83 -9.50
C HIS A 208 8.12 -5.50 -9.05
N PHE A 209 8.11 -4.48 -9.92
CA PHE A 209 7.61 -3.14 -9.62
C PHE A 209 6.29 -2.82 -10.33
N ALA A 210 5.62 -3.83 -10.88
CA ALA A 210 4.40 -3.62 -11.67
C ALA A 210 3.28 -2.93 -10.88
N ASP A 211 3.13 -3.26 -9.61
CA ASP A 211 2.16 -2.62 -8.71
C ASP A 211 2.48 -1.15 -8.46
N GLN A 212 3.76 -0.81 -8.32
CA GLN A 212 4.22 0.56 -8.16
C GLN A 212 4.01 1.38 -9.45
N ASP A 213 4.40 0.81 -10.60
CA ASP A 213 4.22 1.43 -11.93
C ASP A 213 2.73 1.64 -12.25
N PHE A 214 1.88 0.67 -11.92
CA PHE A 214 0.43 0.76 -12.08
C PHE A 214 -0.16 1.92 -11.27
N LEU A 215 0.16 2.01 -10.00
CA LEU A 215 -0.35 3.08 -9.14
C LEU A 215 0.09 4.48 -9.62
N GLU A 216 1.33 4.61 -10.05
CA GLU A 216 1.86 5.88 -10.53
C GLU A 216 1.22 6.31 -11.84
N LYS A 217 1.12 5.40 -12.83
CA LYS A 217 0.63 5.71 -14.16
C LYS A 217 -0.88 5.81 -14.26
N GLU A 218 -1.58 4.83 -13.65
CA GLU A 218 -3.01 4.66 -13.87
C GLU A 218 -3.88 5.38 -12.82
N LEU A 219 -3.35 5.57 -11.61
CA LEU A 219 -4.18 6.01 -10.49
C LEU A 219 -3.72 7.30 -9.82
N TRP A 220 -2.46 7.69 -9.89
CA TRP A 220 -1.96 8.84 -9.14
C TRP A 220 -2.69 10.14 -9.46
N ALA A 221 -2.95 10.43 -10.74
CA ALA A 221 -3.67 11.63 -11.16
C ALA A 221 -5.06 11.75 -10.53
N TYR A 222 -5.69 10.63 -10.22
CA TYR A 222 -6.96 10.57 -9.51
C TYR A 222 -6.79 10.60 -7.99
N ILE A 223 -5.90 9.79 -7.45
CA ILE A 223 -5.66 9.65 -6.01
C ILE A 223 -5.28 10.99 -5.39
N ARG A 224 -4.40 11.77 -6.04
CA ARG A 224 -3.92 13.07 -5.53
C ARG A 224 -5.02 14.10 -5.30
N GLN A 225 -6.20 13.94 -5.94
CA GLN A 225 -7.33 14.88 -5.81
C GLN A 225 -8.10 14.75 -4.49
N ASN A 226 -8.03 13.58 -3.83
CA ASN A 226 -8.75 13.32 -2.57
C ASN A 226 -7.94 12.43 -1.64
N LEU A 227 -6.72 12.89 -1.32
CA LEU A 227 -5.69 12.15 -0.59
C LEU A 227 -5.46 12.74 0.81
N PHE A 228 -5.39 11.86 1.81
CA PHE A 228 -4.82 12.15 3.13
C PHE A 228 -3.42 11.54 3.19
N ALA A 229 -2.40 12.36 3.12
CA ALA A 229 -1.03 11.91 3.14
C ALA A 229 -0.44 12.01 4.56
N HIS A 230 0.21 10.95 5.00
CA HIS A 230 1.18 11.02 6.09
C HIS A 230 2.58 10.98 5.50
N ASP A 231 3.36 11.99 5.80
CA ASP A 231 4.74 12.09 5.34
C ASP A 231 5.59 12.61 6.48
N ARG A 232 6.74 12.06 6.61
CA ARG A 232 7.60 12.42 7.70
C ARG A 232 8.75 13.31 7.31
N LEU A 233 9.24 13.14 6.06
CA LEU A 233 10.52 13.69 5.64
C LEU A 233 10.39 14.72 4.53
N PHE A 234 9.35 14.60 3.70
CA PHE A 234 9.30 15.29 2.42
C PHE A 234 8.31 16.44 2.38
N ASP A 235 7.36 16.51 3.31
CA ASP A 235 6.29 17.53 3.34
C ASP A 235 5.59 17.66 1.96
N PHE A 236 5.23 16.49 1.38
CA PHE A 236 4.64 16.40 0.06
C PHE A 236 3.12 16.13 0.14
N CYS A 237 2.33 16.82 -0.70
CA CYS A 237 0.86 16.77 -0.72
C CYS A 237 0.19 17.28 0.58
N ASN A 238 0.69 18.37 1.17
CA ASN A 238 0.21 18.91 2.45
C ASN A 238 0.12 17.81 3.53
N ALA A 239 1.15 17.00 3.61
CA ALA A 239 1.15 15.82 4.44
C ALA A 239 1.08 16.15 5.93
N HIS A 240 0.42 15.24 6.66
CA HIS A 240 0.38 15.25 8.12
C HIS A 240 1.59 14.48 8.68
N GLU A 241 2.05 14.86 9.87
CA GLU A 241 3.05 14.08 10.57
C GLU A 241 2.52 12.69 10.92
N ILE A 242 3.41 11.69 10.83
CA ILE A 242 3.05 10.33 11.22
C ILE A 242 2.94 10.27 12.75
N PRO A 243 1.80 9.79 13.30
CA PRO A 243 1.61 9.73 14.75
C PRO A 243 2.67 8.91 15.49
N GLY A 244 3.01 9.32 16.70
CA GLY A 244 3.93 8.64 17.60
C GLY A 244 5.38 9.12 17.54
N GLU A 245 6.21 8.60 18.46
CA GLU A 245 7.61 9.00 18.56
C GLU A 245 8.45 8.50 17.40
N PHE A 246 9.46 9.27 17.05
CA PHE A 246 10.44 8.94 16.05
C PHE A 246 11.64 8.19 16.61
N TYR A 247 11.92 7.09 15.97
CA TYR A 247 13.20 6.38 16.14
C TYR A 247 13.87 6.31 14.78
N SER A 248 15.09 6.84 14.65
CA SER A 248 15.82 7.01 13.37
C SER A 248 15.96 5.73 12.55
N ASN A 249 15.90 4.58 13.19
CA ASN A 249 16.05 3.27 12.59
C ASN A 249 14.73 2.48 12.46
N TYR A 250 13.58 3.11 12.75
CA TYR A 250 12.29 2.42 12.76
C TYR A 250 11.35 3.04 11.72
N GLN A 251 11.00 2.27 10.71
CA GLN A 251 10.02 2.60 9.69
C GLN A 251 8.72 1.87 10.00
N ILE A 252 7.56 2.48 9.63
CA ILE A 252 6.31 1.73 9.56
C ILE A 252 6.50 0.63 8.51
N ALA A 253 5.97 -0.55 8.80
CA ALA A 253 6.07 -1.69 7.91
C ALA A 253 7.50 -2.22 7.64
N PHE A 254 8.42 -2.06 8.61
CA PHE A 254 9.76 -2.58 8.49
C PHE A 254 9.90 -3.96 9.12
N SER A 255 10.36 -4.94 8.34
CA SER A 255 10.76 -6.26 8.84
C SER A 255 12.29 -6.36 8.93
N ARG A 256 12.87 -6.07 10.09
CA ARG A 256 14.14 -6.69 10.47
C ARG A 256 13.86 -7.64 11.63
N CYS A 257 13.84 -8.91 11.32
CA CYS A 257 14.18 -9.95 12.29
C CYS A 257 15.69 -10.09 12.36
#